data_48aaf8ca29f80aeb295ed95ca67486ae
#
_entry.id   48aaf8ca29f80aeb295ed95ca67486ae
#
_cell.length_a   1.000
_cell.length_b   1.000
_cell.length_c   1.000
_cell.angle_alpha   90.00
_cell.angle_beta   90.00
_cell.angle_gamma   90.00
#
_symmetry.space_group_name_H-M   'P 1'
#
loop_
_entity.id
_entity.type
_entity.pdbx_description
1 polymer ?
#
loop_
_entity_poly.entity_id
_entity_poly.type
_entity_poly.pdbx_seq_one_letter_code
_entity_poly.pdbx_strand_id
1 'polypeptide(L)'
;SWADAIVIGPGLGLGADSEALLNRVLEAWKGPTLIDADAITHLAKHRDALPRLFGERPTIVTPHVFEFARLAGVEPASVLEHRFEIGGDLAKRTGATVLLKGVPTVVTNPNGDRLVSAAGTPVLATGGSGDVLSGIAGTLLAQIGDPFRAAAAAAWVHGRAAERASAYGDSAVRGLTLDDVIRELRSSWTFDTRPARYPVLTELSLSGFPRQAVQPSSRPAVQP
;
A
#
# COMPACT_ATOMS: atom_id res chain seq x y z
N SER A 1 20.00 -2.47 18.55
CA SER A 1 18.62 -2.81 18.12
C SER A 1 18.63 -4.18 17.48
N TRP A 2 17.65 -5.01 17.75
CA TRP A 2 17.46 -6.32 17.10
C TRP A 2 16.45 -6.23 15.95
N ALA A 3 15.72 -5.11 15.82
CA ALA A 3 14.74 -4.89 14.78
C ALA A 3 15.38 -4.20 13.58
N ASP A 4 14.99 -4.60 12.36
CA ASP A 4 15.38 -3.99 11.09
C ASP A 4 14.32 -3.00 10.58
N ALA A 5 13.05 -3.19 10.94
CA ALA A 5 11.95 -2.28 10.69
C ALA A 5 10.89 -2.37 11.80
N ILE A 6 10.04 -1.35 11.90
CA ILE A 6 8.89 -1.34 12.80
C ILE A 6 7.60 -1.19 11.98
N VAL A 7 6.58 -1.98 12.34
CA VAL A 7 5.19 -1.77 11.93
C VAL A 7 4.42 -1.31 13.15
N ILE A 8 3.71 -0.18 13.04
CA ILE A 8 2.96 0.38 14.16
C ILE A 8 1.59 0.88 13.71
N GLY A 9 0.58 0.59 14.52
CA GLY A 9 -0.78 1.08 14.33
C GLY A 9 -1.87 0.03 14.36
N PRO A 10 -1.76 -1.12 13.68
CA PRO A 10 -2.76 -2.16 13.79
C PRO A 10 -3.02 -2.55 15.25
N GLY A 11 -4.28 -2.43 15.69
CA GLY A 11 -4.68 -2.76 17.05
C GLY A 11 -4.08 -1.91 18.17
N LEU A 12 -3.48 -0.77 17.86
CA LEU A 12 -2.82 0.10 18.85
C LEU A 12 -3.83 0.70 19.85
N GLY A 13 -5.06 0.94 19.39
CA GLY A 13 -6.08 1.66 20.14
C GLY A 13 -5.97 3.18 20.02
N LEU A 14 -7.05 3.89 20.40
CA LEU A 14 -7.17 5.33 20.21
C LEU A 14 -7.03 6.13 21.53
N GLY A 15 -6.64 5.48 22.63
CA GLY A 15 -6.47 6.10 23.94
C GLY A 15 -5.20 6.98 24.03
N ALA A 16 -5.13 7.78 25.09
CA ALA A 16 -3.99 8.67 25.34
C ALA A 16 -2.67 7.89 25.54
N ASP A 17 -2.72 6.71 26.17
CA ASP A 17 -1.55 5.86 26.38
C ASP A 17 -1.00 5.33 25.05
N SER A 18 -1.88 5.00 24.11
CA SER A 18 -1.51 4.56 22.75
C SER A 18 -0.84 5.70 21.98
N GLU A 19 -1.37 6.91 22.09
CA GLU A 19 -0.77 8.11 21.49
C GLU A 19 0.61 8.42 22.08
N ALA A 20 0.75 8.32 23.40
CA ALA A 20 2.01 8.51 24.11
C ALA A 20 3.05 7.44 23.68
N LEU A 21 2.62 6.18 23.56
CA LEU A 21 3.48 5.09 23.07
C LEU A 21 3.95 5.35 21.65
N LEU A 22 3.02 5.70 20.73
CA LEU A 22 3.35 6.04 19.35
C LEU A 22 4.42 7.13 19.27
N ASN A 23 4.23 8.23 20.00
CA ASN A 23 5.17 9.36 20.00
C ASN A 23 6.55 8.93 20.52
N ARG A 24 6.61 8.18 21.63
CA ARG A 24 7.86 7.65 22.18
C ARG A 24 8.58 6.72 21.19
N VAL A 25 7.86 5.86 20.50
CA VAL A 25 8.44 4.97 19.48
C VAL A 25 9.01 5.80 18.32
N LEU A 26 8.25 6.76 17.80
CA LEU A 26 8.71 7.62 16.70
C LEU A 26 9.86 8.56 17.10
N GLU A 27 10.00 8.92 18.36
CA GLU A 27 11.13 9.70 18.87
C GLU A 27 12.40 8.85 19.03
N ALA A 28 12.25 7.64 19.57
CA ALA A 28 13.39 6.77 19.89
C ALA A 28 13.91 6.00 18.67
N TRP A 29 13.04 5.57 17.77
CA TRP A 29 13.38 4.78 16.60
C TRP A 29 13.58 5.67 15.36
N LYS A 30 14.71 5.49 14.65
CA LYS A 30 15.06 6.25 13.43
C LYS A 30 15.18 5.37 12.18
N GLY A 31 14.97 4.07 12.33
CA GLY A 31 15.01 3.11 11.22
C GLY A 31 13.74 3.05 10.41
N PRO A 32 13.68 2.10 9.45
CA PRO A 32 12.53 1.89 8.58
C PRO A 32 11.23 1.69 9.36
N THR A 33 10.17 2.38 8.96
CA THR A 33 8.91 2.41 9.73
C THR A 33 7.71 2.32 8.79
N LEU A 34 6.78 1.44 9.12
CA LEU A 34 5.46 1.39 8.49
C LEU A 34 4.41 1.84 9.52
N ILE A 35 3.53 2.74 9.09
CA ILE A 35 2.49 3.36 9.90
C ILE A 35 1.12 3.06 9.25
N ASP A 36 0.22 2.42 10.00
CA ASP A 36 -1.12 2.05 9.53
C ASP A 36 -2.19 2.30 10.60
N ALA A 37 -3.44 2.21 10.24
CA ALA A 37 -4.61 2.14 11.11
C ALA A 37 -4.64 3.21 12.24
N ASP A 38 -4.69 2.78 13.50
CA ASP A 38 -4.84 3.68 14.66
C ASP A 38 -3.71 4.70 14.77
N ALA A 39 -2.48 4.33 14.37
CA ALA A 39 -1.36 5.27 14.33
C ALA A 39 -1.59 6.40 13.33
N ILE A 40 -2.18 6.13 12.16
CA ILE A 40 -2.58 7.16 11.20
C ILE A 40 -3.62 8.09 11.84
N THR A 41 -4.58 7.52 12.58
CA THR A 41 -5.63 8.30 13.25
C THR A 41 -5.05 9.23 14.32
N HIS A 42 -4.08 8.79 15.12
CA HIS A 42 -3.36 9.65 16.07
C HIS A 42 -2.59 10.75 15.36
N LEU A 43 -1.81 10.41 14.33
CA LEU A 43 -1.00 11.36 13.58
C LEU A 43 -1.83 12.42 12.84
N ALA A 44 -3.05 12.09 12.43
CA ALA A 44 -3.96 13.03 11.79
C ALA A 44 -4.36 14.22 12.71
N LYS A 45 -4.21 14.09 14.03
CA LYS A 45 -4.42 15.20 14.98
C LYS A 45 -3.26 16.21 14.96
N HIS A 46 -2.08 15.80 14.50
CA HIS A 46 -0.83 16.55 14.54
C HIS A 46 -0.16 16.69 13.16
N ARG A 47 -0.98 16.96 12.14
CA ARG A 47 -0.54 16.99 10.72
C ARG A 47 0.69 17.84 10.44
N ASP A 48 0.79 19.00 11.11
CA ASP A 48 1.90 19.92 10.91
C ASP A 48 3.22 19.41 11.52
N ALA A 49 3.15 18.45 12.43
CA ALA A 49 4.32 17.82 13.03
C ALA A 49 4.86 16.63 12.21
N LEU A 50 4.13 16.13 11.20
CA LEU A 50 4.50 14.94 10.45
C LEU A 50 5.89 15.02 9.80
N PRO A 51 6.29 16.13 9.16
CA PRO A 51 7.63 16.23 8.58
C PRO A 51 8.73 16.03 9.64
N ARG A 52 8.56 16.59 10.82
CA ARG A 52 9.49 16.44 11.94
C ARG A 52 9.42 15.04 12.55
N LEU A 53 8.23 14.47 12.69
CA LEU A 53 8.04 13.14 13.27
C LEU A 53 8.63 12.04 12.39
N PHE A 54 8.47 12.15 11.08
CA PHE A 54 9.03 11.19 10.15
C PHE A 54 10.53 11.44 9.90
N GLY A 55 10.96 12.70 9.82
CA GLY A 55 12.37 13.03 9.60
C GLY A 55 12.89 12.40 8.30
N GLU A 56 14.12 11.89 8.34
CA GLU A 56 14.76 11.23 7.19
C GLU A 56 14.59 9.69 7.19
N ARG A 57 13.80 9.14 8.14
CA ARG A 57 13.63 7.69 8.20
C ARG A 57 12.84 7.16 7.00
N PRO A 58 13.21 5.99 6.45
CA PRO A 58 12.41 5.33 5.43
C PRO A 58 11.02 5.00 5.97
N THR A 59 9.99 5.76 5.53
CA THR A 59 8.64 5.64 6.08
C THR A 59 7.63 5.27 4.99
N ILE A 60 6.77 4.28 5.30
CA ILE A 60 5.57 3.96 4.54
C ILE A 60 4.35 4.31 5.41
N VAL A 61 3.38 5.02 4.85
CA VAL A 61 2.04 5.18 5.44
C VAL A 61 1.02 4.49 4.54
N THR A 62 0.08 3.73 5.12
CA THR A 62 -0.85 2.87 4.37
C THR A 62 -2.31 3.24 4.58
N PRO A 63 -2.72 4.50 4.36
CA PRO A 63 -4.08 4.93 4.61
C PRO A 63 -5.11 4.33 3.65
N HIS A 64 -6.29 3.99 4.14
CA HIS A 64 -7.49 3.93 3.29
C HIS A 64 -8.06 5.35 3.07
N VAL A 65 -9.08 5.50 2.23
CA VAL A 65 -9.63 6.80 1.82
C VAL A 65 -9.92 7.74 3.00
N PHE A 66 -10.59 7.25 4.04
CA PHE A 66 -10.96 8.09 5.19
C PHE A 66 -9.77 8.43 6.10
N GLU A 67 -8.81 7.52 6.26
CA GLU A 67 -7.55 7.78 6.96
C GLU A 67 -6.71 8.82 6.21
N PHE A 68 -6.62 8.67 4.88
CA PHE A 68 -5.94 9.65 4.04
C PHE A 68 -6.57 11.03 4.16
N ALA A 69 -7.89 11.12 4.03
CA ALA A 69 -8.64 12.37 4.14
C ALA A 69 -8.34 13.10 5.46
N ARG A 70 -8.36 12.36 6.58
CA ARG A 70 -8.01 12.93 7.90
C ARG A 70 -6.54 13.36 7.96
N LEU A 71 -5.61 12.53 7.47
CA LEU A 71 -4.18 12.80 7.52
C LEU A 71 -3.76 13.97 6.62
N ALA A 72 -4.36 14.07 5.43
CA ALA A 72 -4.10 15.15 4.48
C ALA A 72 -4.88 16.44 4.77
N GLY A 73 -6.01 16.34 5.48
CA GLY A 73 -6.92 17.45 5.76
C GLY A 73 -7.80 17.82 4.56
N VAL A 74 -8.29 16.82 3.85
CA VAL A 74 -9.15 16.97 2.67
C VAL A 74 -10.44 16.17 2.84
N GLU A 75 -11.43 16.41 2.00
CA GLU A 75 -12.67 15.66 2.00
C GLU A 75 -12.47 14.27 1.37
N PRO A 76 -13.14 13.20 1.89
CA PRO A 76 -13.06 11.86 1.30
C PRO A 76 -13.45 11.79 -0.16
N ALA A 77 -14.41 12.59 -0.61
CA ALA A 77 -14.81 12.69 -2.00
C ALA A 77 -13.66 13.13 -2.91
N SER A 78 -12.88 14.13 -2.47
CA SER A 78 -11.69 14.59 -3.17
C SER A 78 -10.61 13.50 -3.28
N VAL A 79 -10.49 12.65 -2.27
CA VAL A 79 -9.55 11.51 -2.33
C VAL A 79 -9.96 10.51 -3.41
N LEU A 80 -11.25 10.27 -3.59
CA LEU A 80 -11.75 9.37 -4.63
C LEU A 80 -11.59 9.97 -6.03
N GLU A 81 -11.92 11.25 -6.18
CA GLU A 81 -11.88 11.98 -7.45
C GLU A 81 -10.43 12.11 -7.97
N HIS A 82 -9.49 12.44 -7.09
CA HIS A 82 -8.09 12.67 -7.42
C HIS A 82 -7.15 11.55 -6.98
N ARG A 83 -7.66 10.33 -6.94
CA ARG A 83 -6.99 9.16 -6.36
C ARG A 83 -5.56 8.96 -6.86
N PHE A 84 -5.32 9.21 -8.14
CA PHE A 84 -4.02 8.97 -8.76
C PHE A 84 -2.98 10.04 -8.46
N GLU A 85 -3.41 11.25 -8.09
CA GLU A 85 -2.54 12.41 -7.90
C GLU A 85 -2.39 12.81 -6.42
N ILE A 86 -3.46 12.62 -5.64
CA ILE A 86 -3.63 13.23 -4.31
C ILE A 86 -2.56 12.80 -3.30
N GLY A 87 -1.96 11.62 -3.50
CA GLY A 87 -0.87 11.13 -2.64
C GLY A 87 0.41 11.96 -2.70
N GLY A 88 0.62 12.69 -3.81
CA GLY A 88 1.86 13.43 -4.08
C GLY A 88 2.16 14.53 -3.07
N ASP A 89 1.17 15.36 -2.75
CA ASP A 89 1.34 16.47 -1.81
C ASP A 89 1.64 15.98 -0.39
N LEU A 90 0.95 14.93 0.04
CA LEU A 90 1.21 14.33 1.35
C LEU A 90 2.60 13.70 1.39
N ALA A 91 2.98 12.93 0.37
CA ALA A 91 4.29 12.30 0.28
C ALA A 91 5.42 13.35 0.29
N LYS A 92 5.32 14.39 -0.54
CA LYS A 92 6.30 15.48 -0.63
C LYS A 92 6.43 16.24 0.69
N ARG A 93 5.31 16.58 1.32
CA ARG A 93 5.28 17.33 2.58
C ARG A 93 5.89 16.54 3.74
N THR A 94 5.66 15.25 3.79
CA THR A 94 6.05 14.40 4.93
C THR A 94 7.35 13.64 4.74
N GLY A 95 7.86 13.53 3.51
CA GLY A 95 9.00 12.67 3.20
C GLY A 95 8.68 11.18 3.18
N ALA A 96 7.41 10.78 3.40
CA ALA A 96 6.99 9.39 3.45
C ALA A 96 6.48 8.90 2.10
N THR A 97 6.64 7.60 1.84
CA THR A 97 5.90 6.91 0.79
C THR A 97 4.47 6.69 1.25
N VAL A 98 3.51 7.07 0.43
CA VAL A 98 2.07 6.91 0.68
C VAL A 98 1.53 5.75 -0.15
N LEU A 99 1.04 4.70 0.50
CA LEU A 99 0.27 3.61 -0.11
C LEU A 99 -1.21 3.86 0.15
N LEU A 100 -1.90 4.50 -0.78
CA LEU A 100 -3.35 4.74 -0.69
C LEU A 100 -4.12 3.46 -1.04
N LYS A 101 -4.63 2.80 0.01
CA LYS A 101 -5.38 1.54 -0.13
C LYS A 101 -6.66 1.72 -0.94
N GLY A 102 -6.99 0.73 -1.78
CA GLY A 102 -8.23 0.67 -2.56
C GLY A 102 -8.06 -0.04 -3.89
N VAL A 103 -9.03 0.14 -4.79
CA VAL A 103 -9.04 -0.47 -6.13
C VAL A 103 -9.11 0.64 -7.17
N PRO A 104 -7.98 0.91 -7.85
CA PRO A 104 -6.65 0.36 -7.63
C PRO A 104 -5.96 0.94 -6.38
N THR A 105 -4.92 0.25 -5.88
CA THR A 105 -4.00 0.81 -4.88
C THR A 105 -2.99 1.71 -5.58
N VAL A 106 -2.76 2.90 -5.04
CA VAL A 106 -1.78 3.86 -5.57
C VAL A 106 -0.66 4.07 -4.56
N VAL A 107 0.57 3.87 -4.99
CA VAL A 107 1.77 4.14 -4.18
C VAL A 107 2.47 5.37 -4.75
N THR A 108 2.75 6.35 -3.91
CA THR A 108 3.40 7.61 -4.32
C THR A 108 4.58 7.89 -3.41
N ASN A 109 5.72 8.26 -4.00
CA ASN A 109 6.90 8.67 -3.24
C ASN A 109 7.01 10.21 -3.13
N PRO A 110 7.94 10.73 -2.30
CA PRO A 110 8.14 12.18 -2.15
C PRO A 110 8.60 12.90 -3.43
N ASN A 111 9.17 12.18 -4.40
CA ASN A 111 9.61 12.74 -5.68
C ASN A 111 8.45 12.89 -6.68
N GLY A 112 7.27 12.35 -6.37
CA GLY A 112 6.09 12.37 -7.22
C GLY A 112 5.94 11.16 -8.14
N ASP A 113 6.87 10.19 -8.08
CA ASP A 113 6.71 8.94 -8.83
C ASP A 113 5.54 8.13 -8.26
N ARG A 114 4.84 7.43 -9.14
CA ARG A 114 3.64 6.66 -8.77
C ARG A 114 3.68 5.27 -9.37
N LEU A 115 3.27 4.30 -8.55
CA LEU A 115 3.00 2.93 -8.98
C LEU A 115 1.54 2.60 -8.66
N VAL A 116 0.86 1.97 -9.61
CA VAL A 116 -0.55 1.59 -9.49
C VAL A 116 -0.67 0.08 -9.54
N SER A 117 -1.21 -0.51 -8.49
CA SER A 117 -1.55 -1.94 -8.45
C SER A 117 -3.05 -2.13 -8.60
N ALA A 118 -3.44 -2.80 -9.68
CA ALA A 118 -4.82 -3.25 -9.91
C ALA A 118 -5.07 -4.69 -9.43
N ALA A 119 -4.05 -5.33 -8.84
CA ALA A 119 -4.18 -6.68 -8.29
C ALA A 119 -5.08 -6.69 -7.07
N GLY A 120 -5.91 -7.71 -6.96
CA GLY A 120 -6.79 -7.92 -5.82
C GLY A 120 -8.20 -8.37 -6.19
N THR A 121 -8.93 -8.83 -5.19
CA THR A 121 -10.32 -9.27 -5.29
C THR A 121 -11.13 -8.72 -4.12
N PRO A 122 -12.48 -8.77 -4.18
CA PRO A 122 -13.33 -8.35 -3.07
C PRO A 122 -13.06 -9.02 -1.72
N VAL A 123 -12.37 -10.15 -1.67
CA VAL A 123 -11.99 -10.81 -0.41
C VAL A 123 -11.12 -9.89 0.46
N LEU A 124 -10.37 -8.98 -0.15
CA LEU A 124 -9.56 -8.00 0.55
C LEU A 124 -10.38 -6.86 1.22
N ALA A 125 -11.69 -6.81 1.02
CA ALA A 125 -12.58 -5.93 1.77
C ALA A 125 -12.95 -6.48 3.17
N THR A 126 -12.34 -7.61 3.57
CA THR A 126 -12.52 -8.22 4.90
C THR A 126 -11.66 -7.51 5.95
N GLY A 127 -12.17 -7.37 7.17
CA GLY A 127 -11.42 -6.84 8.31
C GLY A 127 -10.13 -7.64 8.56
N GLY A 128 -9.03 -6.96 8.86
CA GLY A 128 -7.70 -7.57 9.02
C GLY A 128 -6.87 -7.69 7.74
N SER A 129 -7.46 -7.47 6.55
CA SER A 129 -6.72 -7.47 5.28
C SER A 129 -5.62 -6.39 5.26
N GLY A 130 -5.88 -5.23 5.86
CA GLY A 130 -4.90 -4.17 6.04
C GLY A 130 -3.72 -4.60 6.91
N ASP A 131 -3.97 -5.39 7.97
CA ASP A 131 -2.93 -5.88 8.87
C ASP A 131 -2.00 -6.87 8.13
N VAL A 132 -2.57 -7.73 7.27
CA VAL A 132 -1.79 -8.62 6.40
C VAL A 132 -0.91 -7.81 5.45
N LEU A 133 -1.48 -6.78 4.79
CA LEU A 133 -0.72 -5.88 3.93
C LEU A 133 0.42 -5.19 4.69
N SER A 134 0.15 -4.72 5.90
CA SER A 134 1.14 -4.04 6.75
C SER A 134 2.27 -4.98 7.16
N GLY A 135 1.97 -6.25 7.46
CA GLY A 135 2.97 -7.28 7.72
C GLY A 135 3.88 -7.54 6.50
N ILE A 136 3.28 -7.67 5.30
CA ILE A 136 4.03 -7.85 4.05
C ILE A 136 4.91 -6.62 3.77
N ALA A 137 4.33 -5.43 3.84
CA ALA A 137 5.04 -4.19 3.51
C ALA A 137 6.17 -3.88 4.51
N GLY A 138 5.94 -4.14 5.80
CA GLY A 138 6.97 -3.98 6.84
C GLY A 138 8.14 -4.94 6.65
N THR A 139 7.86 -6.21 6.31
CA THR A 139 8.88 -7.22 6.00
C THR A 139 9.70 -6.81 4.76
N LEU A 140 9.03 -6.37 3.69
CA LEU A 140 9.72 -5.92 2.48
C LEU A 140 10.51 -4.63 2.72
N LEU A 141 9.99 -3.73 3.54
CA LEU A 141 10.72 -2.52 3.92
C LEU A 141 12.03 -2.83 4.64
N ALA A 142 12.01 -3.81 5.56
CA ALA A 142 13.22 -4.29 6.22
C ALA A 142 14.24 -4.92 5.25
N GLN A 143 13.76 -5.66 4.25
CA GLN A 143 14.61 -6.37 3.29
C GLN A 143 15.16 -5.48 2.18
N ILE A 144 14.34 -4.58 1.66
CA ILE A 144 14.66 -3.76 0.47
C ILE A 144 15.28 -2.43 0.86
N GLY A 145 14.89 -1.85 1.99
CA GLY A 145 15.32 -0.53 2.45
C GLY A 145 14.73 0.66 1.67
N ASP A 146 14.07 0.41 0.56
CA ASP A 146 13.40 1.42 -0.29
C ASP A 146 11.88 1.39 -0.03
N PRO A 147 11.31 2.41 0.62
CA PRO A 147 9.89 2.45 0.95
C PRO A 147 8.96 2.36 -0.25
N PHE A 148 9.35 2.98 -1.38
CA PHE A 148 8.51 3.03 -2.57
C PHE A 148 8.40 1.65 -3.23
N ARG A 149 9.53 0.97 -3.42
CA ARG A 149 9.57 -0.38 -3.98
C ARG A 149 8.95 -1.40 -3.03
N ALA A 150 9.19 -1.28 -1.74
CA ALA A 150 8.61 -2.17 -0.73
C ALA A 150 7.08 -2.06 -0.69
N ALA A 151 6.54 -0.84 -0.68
CA ALA A 151 5.10 -0.59 -0.71
C ALA A 151 4.44 -1.11 -1.99
N ALA A 152 5.06 -0.87 -3.16
CA ALA A 152 4.54 -1.32 -4.44
C ALA A 152 4.53 -2.85 -4.55
N ALA A 153 5.62 -3.51 -4.17
CA ALA A 153 5.71 -4.96 -4.15
C ALA A 153 4.70 -5.58 -3.17
N ALA A 154 4.52 -4.97 -1.99
CA ALA A 154 3.53 -5.42 -1.01
C ALA A 154 2.11 -5.34 -1.54
N ALA A 155 1.73 -4.22 -2.16
CA ALA A 155 0.39 -4.05 -2.75
C ALA A 155 0.13 -5.10 -3.83
N TRP A 156 1.13 -5.36 -4.67
CA TRP A 156 1.01 -6.35 -5.74
C TRP A 156 0.91 -7.78 -5.19
N VAL A 157 1.82 -8.19 -4.30
CA VAL A 157 1.84 -9.55 -3.72
C VAL A 157 0.57 -9.84 -2.94
N HIS A 158 0.10 -8.89 -2.13
CA HIS A 158 -1.15 -9.00 -1.38
C HIS A 158 -2.36 -9.20 -2.31
N GLY A 159 -2.44 -8.38 -3.37
CA GLY A 159 -3.48 -8.50 -4.37
C GLY A 159 -3.42 -9.84 -5.13
N ARG A 160 -2.22 -10.25 -5.54
CA ARG A 160 -2.00 -11.54 -6.24
C ARG A 160 -2.36 -12.73 -5.37
N ALA A 161 -2.06 -12.69 -4.08
CA ALA A 161 -2.44 -13.74 -3.15
C ALA A 161 -3.97 -13.91 -3.08
N ALA A 162 -4.70 -12.79 -3.03
CA ALA A 162 -6.16 -12.80 -3.05
C ALA A 162 -6.72 -13.33 -4.39
N GLU A 163 -6.12 -12.96 -5.52
CA GLU A 163 -6.50 -13.48 -6.84
C GLU A 163 -6.27 -15.00 -6.93
N ARG A 164 -5.12 -15.47 -6.44
CA ARG A 164 -4.79 -16.90 -6.43
C ARG A 164 -5.73 -17.68 -5.52
N ALA A 165 -5.99 -17.20 -4.31
CA ALA A 165 -6.97 -17.82 -3.42
C ALA A 165 -8.35 -17.92 -4.07
N SER A 166 -8.75 -16.90 -4.84
CA SER A 166 -10.03 -16.87 -5.57
C SER A 166 -10.06 -17.79 -6.81
N ALA A 167 -8.91 -18.08 -7.42
CA ALA A 167 -8.81 -18.82 -8.67
C ALA A 167 -8.64 -20.33 -8.48
N TYR A 168 -8.03 -20.75 -7.36
CA TYR A 168 -7.62 -22.14 -7.14
C TYR A 168 -8.53 -22.91 -6.17
N GLY A 169 -9.53 -22.26 -5.58
CA GLY A 169 -10.49 -22.94 -4.70
C GLY A 169 -11.76 -23.36 -5.44
N ASP A 170 -12.27 -24.54 -5.13
CA ASP A 170 -13.65 -24.93 -5.47
C ASP A 170 -14.70 -24.08 -4.72
N SER A 171 -14.23 -23.09 -3.96
CA SER A 171 -15.05 -22.24 -3.11
C SER A 171 -15.43 -20.95 -3.86
N ALA A 172 -16.68 -20.55 -3.73
CA ALA A 172 -17.11 -19.21 -4.17
C ALA A 172 -16.33 -18.14 -3.40
N VAL A 173 -16.09 -16.97 -4.03
CA VAL A 173 -15.40 -15.82 -3.42
C VAL A 173 -15.95 -15.47 -2.02
N ARG A 174 -17.25 -15.70 -1.78
CA ARG A 174 -17.92 -15.48 -0.50
C ARG A 174 -17.49 -16.43 0.64
N GLY A 175 -16.87 -17.54 0.32
CA GLY A 175 -16.39 -18.51 1.31
C GLY A 175 -14.92 -18.34 1.69
N LEU A 176 -14.22 -17.43 1.03
CA LEU A 176 -12.79 -17.21 1.27
C LEU A 176 -12.56 -16.38 2.53
N THR A 177 -11.49 -16.77 3.23
CA THR A 177 -11.00 -16.10 4.43
C THR A 177 -9.63 -15.46 4.19
N LEU A 178 -9.16 -14.64 5.11
CA LEU A 178 -7.78 -14.11 5.04
C LEU A 178 -6.73 -15.20 5.18
N ASP A 179 -7.03 -16.30 5.86
CA ASP A 179 -6.12 -17.45 5.96
C ASP A 179 -5.86 -18.08 4.58
N ASP A 180 -6.86 -18.10 3.71
CA ASP A 180 -6.69 -18.58 2.33
C ASP A 180 -5.77 -17.64 1.53
N VAL A 181 -5.91 -16.33 1.71
CA VAL A 181 -5.01 -15.34 1.12
C VAL A 181 -3.58 -15.49 1.65
N ILE A 182 -3.41 -15.67 2.96
CA ILE A 182 -2.10 -15.87 3.59
C ILE A 182 -1.41 -17.13 3.06
N ARG A 183 -2.15 -18.24 2.91
CA ARG A 183 -1.60 -19.49 2.33
C ARG A 183 -1.06 -19.28 0.91
N GLU A 184 -1.71 -18.45 0.12
CA GLU A 184 -1.30 -18.17 -1.26
C GLU A 184 -0.15 -17.17 -1.37
N LEU A 185 0.27 -16.50 -0.30
CA LEU A 185 1.42 -15.59 -0.33
C LEU A 185 2.67 -16.29 -0.87
N ARG A 186 2.94 -17.54 -0.46
CA ARG A 186 4.10 -18.32 -0.91
C ARG A 186 4.18 -18.48 -2.43
N SER A 187 3.03 -18.56 -3.10
CA SER A 187 2.91 -18.78 -4.54
C SER A 187 2.81 -17.45 -5.33
N SER A 188 2.59 -16.33 -4.63
CA SER A 188 2.33 -15.03 -5.25
C SER A 188 3.59 -14.29 -5.72
N TRP A 189 4.77 -14.79 -5.35
CA TRP A 189 6.07 -14.29 -5.79
C TRP A 189 6.50 -14.81 -7.16
N THR A 190 5.81 -15.81 -7.68
CA THR A 190 6.10 -16.37 -9.01
C THR A 190 5.33 -15.60 -10.06
N PHE A 191 6.04 -15.17 -11.11
CA PHE A 191 5.39 -14.63 -12.29
C PHE A 191 4.69 -15.76 -13.04
N ASP A 192 3.37 -15.63 -13.19
CA ASP A 192 2.62 -16.53 -14.04
C ASP A 192 2.95 -16.19 -15.51
N THR A 193 3.24 -17.19 -16.33
CA THR A 193 3.49 -17.00 -17.76
C THR A 193 2.23 -16.62 -18.54
N ARG A 194 1.06 -16.67 -17.91
CA ARG A 194 -0.18 -16.20 -18.51
C ARG A 194 -0.21 -14.68 -18.51
N PRO A 195 -0.45 -14.04 -19.66
CA PRO A 195 -0.60 -12.59 -19.67
C PRO A 195 -1.76 -12.19 -18.77
N ALA A 196 -1.50 -11.27 -17.85
CA ALA A 196 -2.55 -10.70 -17.03
C ALA A 196 -3.63 -10.08 -17.94
N ARG A 197 -4.90 -10.26 -17.60
CA ARG A 197 -6.01 -9.63 -18.32
C ARG A 197 -5.91 -8.09 -18.33
N TYR A 198 -5.25 -7.55 -17.34
CA TYR A 198 -5.00 -6.12 -17.17
C TYR A 198 -3.56 -5.90 -16.70
N PRO A 199 -2.94 -4.75 -16.97
CA PRO A 199 -1.64 -4.42 -16.38
C PRO A 199 -1.80 -4.39 -14.86
N VAL A 200 -1.09 -5.28 -14.19
CA VAL A 200 -1.19 -5.49 -12.73
C VAL A 200 -0.44 -4.40 -11.97
N LEU A 201 0.59 -3.85 -12.61
CA LEU A 201 1.39 -2.75 -12.08
C LEU A 201 1.75 -1.80 -13.22
N THR A 202 1.46 -0.52 -13.05
CA THR A 202 1.83 0.53 -14.02
C THR A 202 2.57 1.63 -13.27
N GLU A 203 3.75 1.97 -13.77
CA GLU A 203 4.50 3.13 -13.32
C GLU A 203 3.99 4.37 -14.06
N LEU A 204 3.55 5.37 -13.30
CA LEU A 204 3.14 6.67 -13.81
C LEU A 204 4.17 7.70 -13.34
N SER A 205 5.18 7.95 -14.19
CA SER A 205 6.12 9.06 -13.97
C SER A 205 5.67 10.29 -14.73
N LEU A 206 5.64 11.45 -14.05
CA LEU A 206 5.34 12.72 -14.69
C LEU A 206 6.58 13.37 -15.33
N SER A 207 7.77 12.83 -15.08
CA SER A 207 9.04 13.36 -15.62
C SER A 207 9.72 12.36 -16.56
N GLY A 208 9.44 12.50 -17.87
CA GLY A 208 10.47 12.28 -18.89
C GLY A 208 10.78 10.85 -19.36
N PHE A 209 9.93 9.84 -19.13
CA PHE A 209 10.09 8.59 -19.85
C PHE A 209 9.40 8.62 -21.22
N PRO A 210 10.07 8.21 -22.31
CA PRO A 210 9.40 8.09 -23.58
C PRO A 210 8.28 7.06 -23.47
N ARG A 211 7.07 7.45 -23.84
CA ARG A 211 5.92 6.55 -23.96
C ARG A 211 6.28 5.47 -25.00
N GLN A 212 6.76 4.33 -24.58
CA GLN A 212 6.67 3.16 -25.42
C GLN A 212 5.19 2.78 -25.49
N ALA A 213 4.56 3.16 -26.58
CA ALA A 213 3.22 2.70 -26.91
C ALA A 213 3.28 1.15 -26.99
N VAL A 214 2.64 0.50 -26.03
CA VAL A 214 2.33 -0.92 -26.16
C VAL A 214 1.40 -1.04 -27.33
N GLN A 215 1.93 -1.44 -28.49
CA GLN A 215 1.10 -1.76 -29.65
C GLN A 215 0.18 -2.93 -29.25
N PRO A 216 -1.13 -2.80 -29.46
CA PRO A 216 -2.04 -3.93 -29.25
C PRO A 216 -1.62 -5.04 -30.19
N SER A 217 -1.25 -6.20 -29.65
CA SER A 217 -0.97 -7.40 -30.44
C SER A 217 -2.20 -7.69 -31.31
N SER A 218 -2.01 -7.73 -32.63
CA SER A 218 -3.01 -8.11 -33.61
C SER A 218 -3.62 -9.48 -33.21
N ARG A 219 -4.89 -9.50 -32.86
CA ARG A 219 -5.65 -10.74 -32.70
C ARG A 219 -5.70 -11.45 -34.05
N PRO A 220 -5.39 -12.75 -34.13
CA PRO A 220 -5.78 -13.53 -35.28
C PRO A 220 -7.31 -13.56 -35.36
N ALA A 221 -7.85 -13.27 -36.53
CA ALA A 221 -9.28 -13.34 -36.80
C ALA A 221 -9.74 -14.78 -36.60
N VAL A 222 -10.75 -14.95 -35.75
CA VAL A 222 -11.54 -16.21 -35.70
C VAL A 222 -12.42 -16.19 -36.96
N GLN A 223 -12.13 -17.08 -37.90
CA GLN A 223 -13.03 -17.34 -39.02
C GLN A 223 -14.23 -18.12 -38.55
N PRO A 224 -15.41 -17.94 -39.20
CA PRO A 224 -16.68 -18.50 -38.81
C PRO A 224 -16.75 -20.02 -38.87
#